data_a5807dfe9eb1c9944b57dabf7f0623fe
#
_entry.id   a5807dfe9eb1c9944b57dabf7f0623fe
#
_cell.length_a   1.000
_cell.length_b   1.000
_cell.length_c   1.000
_cell.angle_alpha   90.00
_cell.angle_beta   90.00
_cell.angle_gamma   90.00
#
_symmetry.space_group_name_H-M   'P 1'
#
loop_
_entity.id
_entity.type
_entity.pdbx_description
1 polymer ?
#
loop_
_entity_poly.entity_id
_entity_poly.type
_entity_poly.pdbx_seq_one_letter_code
_entity_poly.pdbx_strand_id
1 'polypeptide(L)'
;MAVLGVVGVLHAMTVGALTVVSAVVASHRAQSAADLAALAVGAALVVGEGSGVACGRGVAVAARNGGSVTSCQTAPDLSVELVVDVPATMPRLGAATAYARAGPATSGAQP
;
A
#
# COMPACT_ATOMS: atom_id res chain seq x y z
N MET A 1 -11.64 19.99 40.61
CA MET A 1 -11.15 18.59 40.54
C MET A 1 -11.81 17.81 39.44
N ALA A 2 -13.14 17.78 39.35
CA ALA A 2 -13.84 17.06 38.27
C ALA A 2 -13.51 17.61 36.87
N VAL A 3 -13.32 18.91 36.73
CA VAL A 3 -12.99 19.55 35.42
C VAL A 3 -11.62 19.10 34.93
N LEU A 4 -10.63 18.99 35.80
CA LEU A 4 -9.30 18.53 35.44
C LEU A 4 -9.31 17.07 35.02
N GLY A 5 -10.10 16.22 35.62
CA GLY A 5 -10.26 14.82 35.27
C GLY A 5 -10.89 14.68 33.87
N VAL A 6 -11.94 15.46 33.58
CA VAL A 6 -12.62 15.43 32.29
C VAL A 6 -11.68 15.88 31.16
N VAL A 7 -10.93 16.96 31.41
CA VAL A 7 -9.96 17.47 30.41
C VAL A 7 -8.88 16.42 30.14
N GLY A 8 -8.37 15.75 31.17
CA GLY A 8 -7.37 14.69 31.01
C GLY A 8 -7.88 13.51 30.20
N VAL A 9 -9.11 13.07 30.46
CA VAL A 9 -9.73 11.97 29.70
C VAL A 9 -9.93 12.36 28.24
N LEU A 10 -10.43 13.57 27.96
CA LEU A 10 -10.62 14.05 26.60
C LEU A 10 -9.29 14.11 25.85
N HIS A 11 -8.24 14.56 26.49
CA HIS A 11 -6.90 14.60 25.89
C HIS A 11 -6.39 13.20 25.54
N ALA A 12 -6.53 12.26 26.45
CA ALA A 12 -6.10 10.88 26.25
C ALA A 12 -6.86 10.23 25.08
N MET A 13 -8.17 10.46 24.96
CA MET A 13 -8.98 9.94 23.87
C MET A 13 -8.56 10.54 22.53
N THR A 14 -8.29 11.84 22.49
CA THR A 14 -7.85 12.52 21.27
C THR A 14 -6.51 11.98 20.79
N VAL A 15 -5.53 11.83 21.65
CA VAL A 15 -4.21 11.30 21.31
C VAL A 15 -4.34 9.86 20.82
N GLY A 16 -5.13 9.03 21.50
CA GLY A 16 -5.36 7.64 21.09
C GLY A 16 -5.99 7.56 19.69
N ALA A 17 -7.01 8.39 19.43
CA ALA A 17 -7.68 8.41 18.13
C ALA A 17 -6.74 8.85 17.01
N LEU A 18 -5.89 9.87 17.24
CA LEU A 18 -4.92 10.32 16.24
C LEU A 18 -3.89 9.23 15.91
N THR A 19 -3.46 8.46 16.89
CA THR A 19 -2.53 7.35 16.68
C THR A 19 -3.16 6.27 15.80
N VAL A 20 -4.40 5.88 16.07
CA VAL A 20 -5.13 4.88 15.29
C VAL A 20 -5.36 5.38 13.86
N VAL A 21 -5.77 6.62 13.68
CA VAL A 21 -5.99 7.21 12.35
C VAL A 21 -4.70 7.22 11.54
N SER A 22 -3.57 7.55 12.15
CA SER A 22 -2.27 7.53 11.45
C SER A 22 -1.93 6.13 10.92
N ALA A 23 -2.15 5.08 11.72
CA ALA A 23 -1.92 3.70 11.32
C ALA A 23 -2.86 3.27 10.19
N VAL A 24 -4.16 3.62 10.27
CA VAL A 24 -5.15 3.31 9.25
C VAL A 24 -4.83 4.02 7.94
N VAL A 25 -4.46 5.31 7.99
CA VAL A 25 -4.10 6.08 6.80
C VAL A 25 -2.88 5.47 6.12
N ALA A 26 -1.86 5.08 6.87
CA ALA A 26 -0.67 4.43 6.31
C ALA A 26 -1.03 3.11 5.62
N SER A 27 -1.92 2.31 6.23
CA SER A 27 -2.37 1.04 5.66
C SER A 27 -3.15 1.26 4.36
N HIS A 28 -4.08 2.22 4.33
CA HIS A 28 -4.82 2.56 3.12
C HIS A 28 -3.92 3.09 2.03
N ARG A 29 -2.94 3.92 2.38
CA ARG A 29 -1.99 4.46 1.43
C ARG A 29 -1.13 3.36 0.83
N ALA A 30 -0.68 2.41 1.65
CA ALA A 30 0.09 1.27 1.19
C ALA A 30 -0.72 0.40 0.22
N GLN A 31 -1.98 0.12 0.55
CA GLN A 31 -2.84 -0.68 -0.31
C GLN A 31 -3.12 0.03 -1.64
N SER A 32 -3.41 1.33 -1.60
CA SER A 32 -3.62 2.12 -2.82
C SER A 32 -2.37 2.18 -3.68
N ALA A 33 -1.21 2.39 -3.08
CA ALA A 33 0.06 2.42 -3.80
C ALA A 33 0.35 1.07 -4.46
N ALA A 34 0.11 -0.03 -3.74
CA ALA A 34 0.32 -1.38 -4.26
C ALA A 34 -0.62 -1.68 -5.43
N ASP A 35 -1.91 -1.35 -5.30
CA ASP A 35 -2.90 -1.60 -6.34
C ASP A 35 -2.59 -0.81 -7.62
N LEU A 36 -2.29 0.48 -7.47
CA LEU A 36 -1.95 1.34 -8.62
C LEU A 36 -0.64 0.88 -9.27
N ALA A 37 0.35 0.51 -8.49
CA ALA A 37 1.61 0.00 -9.02
C ALA A 37 1.41 -1.31 -9.77
N ALA A 38 0.62 -2.24 -9.23
CA ALA A 38 0.32 -3.51 -9.89
C ALA A 38 -0.42 -3.29 -11.22
N LEU A 39 -1.36 -2.36 -11.26
CA LEU A 39 -2.07 -2.00 -12.50
C LEU A 39 -1.11 -1.42 -13.54
N ALA A 40 -0.18 -0.57 -13.11
CA ALA A 40 0.82 0.02 -14.02
C ALA A 40 1.73 -1.05 -14.61
N VAL A 41 2.17 -2.02 -13.81
CA VAL A 41 2.99 -3.14 -14.27
C VAL A 41 2.19 -3.99 -15.25
N GLY A 42 0.94 -4.34 -14.89
CA GLY A 42 0.08 -5.14 -15.75
C GLY A 42 -0.20 -4.48 -17.10
N ALA A 43 -0.46 -3.19 -17.10
CA ALA A 43 -0.68 -2.43 -18.32
C ALA A 43 0.57 -2.45 -19.25
N ALA A 44 1.75 -2.32 -18.65
CA ALA A 44 3.00 -2.37 -19.39
C ALA A 44 3.23 -3.75 -20.02
N LEU A 45 2.92 -4.81 -19.27
CA LEU A 45 3.06 -6.19 -19.77
C LEU A 45 2.11 -6.46 -20.95
N VAL A 46 0.88 -5.95 -20.87
CA VAL A 46 -0.12 -6.15 -21.92
C VAL A 46 0.32 -5.54 -23.25
N VAL A 47 1.02 -4.41 -23.21
CA VAL A 47 1.53 -3.77 -24.44
C VAL A 47 2.88 -4.33 -24.87
N GLY A 48 3.35 -5.40 -24.24
CA GLY A 48 4.56 -6.11 -24.67
C GLY A 48 5.87 -5.63 -24.08
N GLU A 49 5.84 -4.79 -23.06
CA GLU A 49 7.05 -4.37 -22.37
C GLU A 49 7.62 -5.51 -21.55
N GLY A 50 8.95 -5.58 -21.44
CA GLY A 50 9.61 -6.60 -20.63
C GLY A 50 9.35 -6.39 -19.14
N SER A 51 9.56 -7.45 -18.34
CA SER A 51 9.29 -7.42 -16.91
C SER A 51 10.10 -6.33 -16.17
N GLY A 52 11.34 -6.09 -16.58
CA GLY A 52 12.17 -5.06 -15.96
C GLY A 52 11.60 -3.66 -16.14
N VAL A 53 11.17 -3.33 -17.37
CA VAL A 53 10.55 -2.04 -17.66
C VAL A 53 9.21 -1.93 -16.97
N ALA A 54 8.40 -2.99 -17.01
CA ALA A 54 7.10 -3.02 -16.38
C ALA A 54 7.21 -2.81 -14.86
N CYS A 55 8.09 -3.53 -14.19
CA CYS A 55 8.33 -3.34 -12.75
C CYS A 55 8.85 -1.94 -12.45
N GLY A 56 9.67 -1.36 -13.32
CA GLY A 56 10.13 0.02 -13.18
C GLY A 56 8.98 1.03 -13.18
N ARG A 57 7.96 0.80 -14.00
CA ARG A 57 6.75 1.64 -14.00
C ARG A 57 5.98 1.51 -12.69
N GLY A 58 5.90 0.30 -12.15
CA GLY A 58 5.29 0.05 -10.85
C GLY A 58 6.03 0.79 -9.73
N VAL A 59 7.36 0.76 -9.74
CA VAL A 59 8.17 1.50 -8.78
C VAL A 59 7.87 2.99 -8.83
N ALA A 60 7.80 3.57 -10.03
CA ALA A 60 7.52 4.99 -10.21
C ALA A 60 6.12 5.36 -9.69
N VAL A 61 5.11 4.54 -9.95
CA VAL A 61 3.75 4.79 -9.49
C VAL A 61 3.67 4.68 -7.97
N ALA A 62 4.29 3.66 -7.38
CA ALA A 62 4.33 3.50 -5.93
C ALA A 62 5.00 4.71 -5.27
N ALA A 63 6.10 5.19 -5.82
CA ALA A 63 6.82 6.35 -5.29
C ALA A 63 5.94 7.61 -5.29
N ARG A 64 5.14 7.82 -6.33
CA ARG A 64 4.19 8.95 -6.38
C ARG A 64 3.14 8.89 -5.30
N ASN A 65 2.88 7.69 -4.78
CA ASN A 65 1.90 7.46 -3.73
C ASN A 65 2.55 7.23 -2.36
N GLY A 66 3.81 7.59 -2.23
CA GLY A 66 4.53 7.52 -0.97
C GLY A 66 5.00 6.12 -0.59
N GLY A 67 5.03 5.19 -1.54
CA GLY A 67 5.41 3.81 -1.28
C GLY A 67 6.71 3.41 -1.93
N SER A 68 7.30 2.34 -1.42
CA SER A 68 8.49 1.70 -1.97
C SER A 68 8.16 0.27 -2.33
N VAL A 69 8.42 -0.13 -3.57
CA VAL A 69 8.24 -1.52 -3.98
C VAL A 69 9.39 -2.34 -3.43
N THR A 70 9.08 -3.33 -2.62
CA THR A 70 10.07 -4.25 -2.06
C THR A 70 10.15 -5.55 -2.83
N SER A 71 9.12 -5.88 -3.61
CA SER A 71 9.09 -7.07 -4.44
C SER A 71 8.19 -6.83 -5.64
N CYS A 72 8.64 -7.23 -6.83
CA CYS A 72 7.85 -7.19 -8.05
C CYS A 72 8.15 -8.45 -8.85
N GLN A 73 7.15 -9.31 -9.01
CA GLN A 73 7.28 -10.57 -9.73
C GLN A 73 6.23 -10.63 -10.83
N THR A 74 6.66 -11.03 -12.02
CA THR A 74 5.79 -11.21 -13.18
C THR A 74 5.83 -12.66 -13.62
N ALA A 75 4.75 -13.11 -14.24
CA ALA A 75 4.62 -14.47 -14.76
C ALA A 75 4.31 -14.46 -16.26
N PRO A 76 4.54 -15.58 -16.96
CA PRO A 76 4.25 -15.65 -18.41
C PRO A 76 2.80 -15.40 -18.79
N ASP A 77 1.86 -15.60 -17.87
CA ASP A 77 0.44 -15.32 -18.09
C ASP A 77 0.10 -13.83 -17.93
N LEU A 78 1.10 -12.97 -17.81
CA LEU A 78 0.99 -11.53 -17.62
C LEU A 78 0.43 -11.15 -16.23
N SER A 79 0.47 -12.04 -15.27
CA SER A 79 0.15 -11.71 -13.89
C SER A 79 1.34 -11.07 -13.21
N VAL A 80 1.06 -10.23 -12.22
CA VAL A 80 2.08 -9.53 -11.44
C VAL A 80 1.71 -9.59 -9.96
N GLU A 81 2.71 -9.77 -9.13
CA GLU A 81 2.59 -9.66 -7.67
C GLU A 81 3.54 -8.60 -7.18
N LEU A 82 3.03 -7.68 -6.40
CA LEU A 82 3.79 -6.55 -5.85
C LEU A 82 3.63 -6.48 -4.35
N VAL A 83 4.71 -6.10 -3.70
CA VAL A 83 4.71 -5.75 -2.29
C VAL A 83 5.21 -4.32 -2.17
N VAL A 84 4.45 -3.48 -1.48
CA VAL A 84 4.75 -2.06 -1.30
C VAL A 84 4.75 -1.74 0.19
N ASP A 85 5.76 -1.02 0.62
CA ASP A 85 5.86 -0.49 1.97
C ASP A 85 5.63 1.02 1.94
N VAL A 86 4.83 1.51 2.89
CA VAL A 86 4.61 2.94 3.11
C VAL A 86 4.93 3.25 4.56
N PRO A 87 5.86 4.19 4.84
CA PRO A 87 6.16 4.55 6.21
C PRO A 87 4.94 5.20 6.87
N ALA A 88 4.71 4.86 8.14
CA ALA A 88 3.68 5.50 8.93
C ALA A 88 4.10 6.94 9.27
N THR A 89 3.11 7.82 9.48
CA THR A 89 3.36 9.22 9.84
C THR A 89 4.10 9.33 11.18
N MET A 90 3.83 8.40 12.09
CA MET A 90 4.52 8.32 13.38
C MET A 90 5.67 7.33 13.29
N PRO A 91 6.91 7.72 13.63
CA PRO A 91 8.08 6.84 13.46
C PRO A 91 8.00 5.52 14.22
N ARG A 92 7.27 5.49 15.34
CA ARG A 92 7.17 4.28 16.19
C ARG A 92 6.22 3.23 15.64
N LEU A 93 5.39 3.57 14.65
CA LEU A 93 4.43 2.63 14.08
C LEU A 93 5.01 1.78 12.95
N GLY A 94 6.25 2.09 12.53
CA GLY A 94 6.90 1.37 11.45
C GLY A 94 6.26 1.64 10.09
N ALA A 95 6.46 0.73 9.16
CA ALA A 95 5.92 0.83 7.81
C ALA A 95 4.68 -0.06 7.67
N ALA A 96 3.72 0.40 6.89
CA ALA A 96 2.60 -0.44 6.48
C ALA A 96 2.99 -1.18 5.19
N THR A 97 2.72 -2.48 5.14
CA THR A 97 3.04 -3.31 3.99
C THR A 97 1.74 -3.76 3.33
N ALA A 98 1.67 -3.64 2.02
CA ALA A 98 0.52 -4.09 1.26
C ALA A 98 0.95 -4.99 0.10
N TYR A 99 0.12 -5.96 -0.20
CA TYR A 99 0.30 -6.88 -1.30
C TYR A 99 -0.74 -6.59 -2.36
N ALA A 100 -0.34 -6.60 -3.61
CA ALA A 100 -1.27 -6.45 -4.72
C ALA A 100 -0.95 -7.47 -5.80
N ARG A 101 -2.00 -7.94 -6.44
CA ARG A 101 -1.90 -8.86 -7.56
C ARG A 101 -2.78 -8.34 -8.69
N ALA A 102 -2.22 -8.32 -9.89
CA ALA A 102 -2.95 -7.97 -11.09
C ALA A 102 -2.67 -9.02 -12.15
N GLY A 103 -3.63 -9.21 -13.04
CA GLY A 103 -3.45 -10.16 -14.12
C GLY A 103 -4.78 -10.55 -14.73
N PRO A 104 -4.75 -11.39 -15.78
CA PRO A 104 -5.98 -11.85 -16.40
C PRO A 104 -6.81 -12.66 -15.42
N ALA A 105 -8.14 -12.51 -15.50
CA ALA A 105 -9.04 -13.30 -14.68
C ALA A 105 -8.97 -14.75 -15.13
N THR A 106 -8.66 -15.65 -14.18
CA THR A 106 -8.68 -17.09 -14.43
C THR A 106 -9.99 -17.65 -13.91
N SER A 107 -10.73 -18.34 -14.76
CA SER A 107 -11.97 -18.97 -14.35
C SER A 107 -11.69 -20.03 -13.29
N GLY A 108 -12.47 -20.03 -12.23
CA GLY A 108 -12.33 -20.97 -11.12
C GLY A 108 -11.28 -20.58 -10.08
N ALA A 109 -10.56 -19.49 -10.27
CA ALA A 109 -9.58 -19.00 -9.29
C ALA A 109 -10.23 -18.26 -8.12
N GLN A 110 -11.46 -17.83 -8.27
CA GLN A 110 -12.20 -17.14 -7.23
C GLN A 110 -12.88 -18.17 -6.33
N PRO A 111 -12.64 -18.11 -5.03
CA PRO A 111 -13.34 -18.98 -4.09
C PRO A 111 -14.83 -18.63 -3.99
#